data_b0f9612c1c600e1bdcd647fd0950b827
#
_entry.id   b0f9612c1c600e1bdcd647fd0950b827
#
_cell.length_a   1.000
_cell.length_b   1.000
_cell.length_c   1.000
_cell.angle_alpha   90.00
_cell.angle_beta   90.00
_cell.angle_gamma   90.00
#
_symmetry.space_group_name_H-M   'P 1'
#
loop_
_entity.id
_entity.type
_entity.pdbx_description
1 polymer ?
#
loop_
_entity_poly.entity_id
_entity_poly.type
_entity_poly.pdbx_seq_one_letter_code
_entity_poly.pdbx_strand_id
1 'polypeptide(L)'
;MDNTTVAVGTFLNSIPSELQIHSDLKAVLLIPVVVVCALCMVVGIIGSSLVCFICGLRLRKNVTNTFVLALASVDLVSCVVCIPLEILELRLPYMFDFPVLCKILRTLRSVTTITSGLILVAIAIERYNRICKPLNKHIHVSQANRACIAVLMCGIIFSWPAAVLFGKQRIDLGIDEVGVECSMDDQLLETFYPSAYYIFLFLLYFSTSLALCILYSLIAAKIWKRRKVLTNVRNRSTSIPESVICDTKSVSSGDYTSHAKIVEQVSMNIQKGKFATLTRSPSTLKRRRVYSRKRTTCIMFFMTLTFIVSCLPYILISICRTIINSFESNLSNTEAVFFELGLKTYIISSAVNPYIYGFSNGQFKQEFYKLFIGVFCKAKSITRQNTNNNSAKMAVRINTGESEA
;
A
#
# COMPACT_ATOMS: atom_id res chain seq x y z
N MET A 1 1.97 -64.94 -12.63
CA MET A 1 2.50 -63.52 -12.59
C MET A 1 2.30 -63.07 -11.17
N ASP A 2 3.41 -63.03 -10.44
CA ASP A 2 3.40 -63.08 -8.96
C ASP A 2 3.00 -61.77 -8.30
N ASN A 3 2.11 -61.85 -7.29
CA ASN A 3 1.74 -60.77 -6.37
C ASN A 3 2.97 -60.09 -5.73
N THR A 4 4.11 -60.75 -5.66
CA THR A 4 5.39 -60.27 -5.17
C THR A 4 5.98 -59.19 -6.09
N THR A 5 5.87 -59.35 -7.42
CA THR A 5 6.42 -58.38 -8.41
C THR A 5 5.62 -57.05 -8.41
N VAL A 6 4.30 -57.14 -8.20
CA VAL A 6 3.40 -55.96 -8.06
C VAL A 6 3.65 -55.22 -6.74
N ALA A 7 3.85 -55.95 -5.64
CA ALA A 7 4.15 -55.37 -4.34
C ALA A 7 5.51 -54.69 -4.29
N VAL A 8 6.54 -55.27 -4.90
CA VAL A 8 7.89 -54.69 -5.02
C VAL A 8 7.87 -53.46 -5.93
N GLY A 9 7.12 -53.47 -7.05
CA GLY A 9 6.92 -52.31 -7.91
C GLY A 9 6.20 -51.16 -7.21
N THR A 10 5.21 -51.45 -6.36
CA THR A 10 4.50 -50.44 -5.55
C THR A 10 5.38 -49.89 -4.45
N PHE A 11 6.25 -50.69 -3.86
CA PHE A 11 7.18 -50.28 -2.82
C PHE A 11 8.33 -49.43 -3.35
N LEU A 12 8.85 -49.75 -4.54
CA LEU A 12 9.88 -48.98 -5.25
C LEU A 12 9.34 -47.61 -5.69
N ASN A 13 8.06 -47.50 -6.07
CA ASN A 13 7.39 -46.24 -6.38
C ASN A 13 7.09 -45.38 -5.15
N SER A 14 7.26 -45.90 -3.95
CA SER A 14 7.06 -45.14 -2.68
C SER A 14 8.36 -44.55 -2.10
N ILE A 15 9.52 -44.87 -2.67
CA ILE A 15 10.80 -44.27 -2.30
C ILE A 15 10.88 -42.90 -3.01
N PRO A 16 10.96 -41.76 -2.25
CA PRO A 16 11.11 -40.45 -2.89
C PRO A 16 12.39 -40.44 -3.77
N SER A 17 12.29 -39.85 -4.95
CA SER A 17 13.48 -39.69 -5.81
C SER A 17 14.52 -38.81 -5.09
N GLU A 18 15.78 -38.98 -5.45
CA GLU A 18 16.88 -38.19 -4.87
C GLU A 18 16.64 -36.69 -5.08
N LEU A 19 16.13 -36.31 -6.25
CA LEU A 19 15.69 -34.96 -6.58
C LEU A 19 14.62 -34.46 -5.61
N GLN A 20 13.64 -35.29 -5.27
CA GLN A 20 12.58 -34.93 -4.33
C GLN A 20 13.14 -34.67 -2.92
N ILE A 21 14.09 -35.47 -2.46
CA ILE A 21 14.76 -35.26 -1.14
C ILE A 21 15.51 -33.93 -1.14
N HIS A 22 16.29 -33.63 -2.19
CA HIS A 22 17.01 -32.37 -2.31
C HIS A 22 16.05 -31.16 -2.38
N SER A 23 14.94 -31.28 -3.12
CA SER A 23 13.92 -30.25 -3.22
C SER A 23 13.23 -29.99 -1.87
N ASP A 24 12.84 -31.06 -1.14
CA ASP A 24 12.21 -30.91 0.16
C ASP A 24 13.16 -30.35 1.21
N LEU A 25 14.44 -30.72 1.18
CA LEU A 25 15.45 -30.15 2.08
C LEU A 25 15.61 -28.63 1.88
N LYS A 26 15.71 -28.18 0.62
CA LYS A 26 15.76 -26.74 0.30
C LYS A 26 14.45 -26.04 0.67
N ALA A 27 13.30 -26.65 0.43
CA ALA A 27 12.00 -26.11 0.81
C ALA A 27 11.87 -25.93 2.34
N VAL A 28 12.38 -26.89 3.15
CA VAL A 28 12.43 -26.77 4.61
C VAL A 28 13.35 -25.63 5.04
N LEU A 29 14.50 -25.47 4.41
CA LEU A 29 15.42 -24.35 4.67
C LEU A 29 14.73 -23.00 4.40
N LEU A 30 13.84 -22.90 3.41
CA LEU A 30 13.16 -21.67 3.00
C LEU A 30 11.86 -21.41 3.78
N ILE A 31 11.46 -22.26 4.75
CA ILE A 31 10.27 -22.04 5.60
C ILE A 31 10.21 -20.62 6.20
N PRO A 32 11.30 -20.02 6.73
CA PRO A 32 11.23 -18.66 7.25
C PRO A 32 10.79 -17.64 6.20
N VAL A 33 11.24 -17.79 4.95
CA VAL A 33 10.85 -16.91 3.82
C VAL A 33 9.38 -17.10 3.49
N VAL A 34 8.91 -18.35 3.44
CA VAL A 34 7.49 -18.69 3.21
C VAL A 34 6.59 -18.09 4.28
N VAL A 35 6.99 -18.16 5.56
CA VAL A 35 6.24 -17.56 6.66
C VAL A 35 6.13 -16.05 6.51
N VAL A 36 7.21 -15.35 6.18
CA VAL A 36 7.20 -13.90 5.92
C VAL A 36 6.28 -13.56 4.75
N CYS A 37 6.37 -14.31 3.64
CA CYS A 37 5.49 -14.12 2.48
C CYS A 37 4.02 -14.34 2.84
N ALA A 38 3.70 -15.40 3.59
CA ALA A 38 2.34 -15.71 4.03
C ALA A 38 1.76 -14.63 4.96
N LEU A 39 2.57 -14.10 5.88
CA LEU A 39 2.18 -12.98 6.74
C LEU A 39 1.91 -11.72 5.91
N CYS A 40 2.80 -11.37 4.97
CA CYS A 40 2.60 -10.24 4.06
C CYS A 40 1.35 -10.43 3.19
N MET A 41 1.08 -11.64 2.72
CA MET A 41 -0.13 -11.99 1.96
C MET A 41 -1.40 -11.71 2.77
N VAL A 42 -1.52 -12.27 3.96
CA VAL A 42 -2.71 -12.11 4.82
C VAL A 42 -2.92 -10.65 5.18
N VAL A 43 -1.86 -9.98 5.66
CA VAL A 43 -1.89 -8.56 6.01
C VAL A 43 -2.26 -7.72 4.79
N GLY A 44 -1.64 -7.97 3.64
CA GLY A 44 -1.89 -7.23 2.40
C GLY A 44 -3.33 -7.43 1.87
N ILE A 45 -3.85 -8.67 1.86
CA ILE A 45 -5.24 -8.94 1.42
C ILE A 45 -6.24 -8.19 2.30
N ILE A 46 -6.11 -8.27 3.63
CA ILE A 46 -7.02 -7.60 4.57
C ILE A 46 -6.95 -6.08 4.37
N GLY A 47 -5.74 -5.51 4.35
CA GLY A 47 -5.54 -4.07 4.22
C GLY A 47 -6.02 -3.52 2.88
N SER A 48 -5.60 -4.14 1.76
CA SER A 48 -5.96 -3.68 0.42
C SER A 48 -7.45 -3.82 0.13
N SER A 49 -8.08 -4.94 0.55
CA SER A 49 -9.54 -5.13 0.43
C SER A 49 -10.31 -4.06 1.20
N LEU A 50 -9.85 -3.72 2.41
CA LEU A 50 -10.47 -2.68 3.23
C LEU A 50 -10.34 -1.29 2.59
N VAL A 51 -9.17 -0.96 2.04
CA VAL A 51 -8.95 0.31 1.32
C VAL A 51 -9.81 0.35 0.05
N CYS A 52 -9.86 -0.73 -0.73
CA CYS A 52 -10.71 -0.82 -1.93
C CYS A 52 -12.19 -0.61 -1.57
N PHE A 53 -12.67 -1.26 -0.52
CA PHE A 53 -14.05 -1.12 -0.07
C PHE A 53 -14.38 0.30 0.39
N ILE A 54 -13.57 0.86 1.29
CA ILE A 54 -13.84 2.18 1.87
C ILE A 54 -13.65 3.28 0.83
N CYS A 55 -12.55 3.28 0.06
CA CYS A 55 -12.28 4.30 -0.94
C CYS A 55 -13.21 4.20 -2.16
N GLY A 56 -13.60 2.98 -2.55
CA GLY A 56 -14.47 2.74 -3.70
C GLY A 56 -15.93 3.08 -3.43
N LEU A 57 -16.46 2.68 -2.26
CA LEU A 57 -17.90 2.72 -1.97
C LEU A 57 -18.32 3.77 -0.93
N ARG A 58 -17.47 4.11 0.04
CA ARG A 58 -17.84 4.96 1.19
C ARG A 58 -17.32 6.39 1.10
N LEU A 59 -16.14 6.58 0.53
CA LEU A 59 -15.56 7.92 0.43
C LEU A 59 -16.00 8.63 -0.85
N ARG A 60 -16.11 9.97 -0.76
CA ARG A 60 -16.34 10.80 -1.95
C ARG A 60 -15.20 10.65 -2.94
N LYS A 61 -15.54 10.48 -4.23
CA LYS A 61 -14.56 10.42 -5.31
C LYS A 61 -13.79 11.73 -5.37
N ASN A 62 -12.50 11.65 -5.15
CA ASN A 62 -11.56 12.74 -5.34
C ASN A 62 -10.24 12.18 -5.90
N VAL A 63 -9.44 13.04 -6.52
CA VAL A 63 -8.21 12.65 -7.24
C VAL A 63 -7.29 11.78 -6.38
N THR A 64 -7.10 12.15 -5.11
CA THR A 64 -6.25 11.38 -4.18
C THR A 64 -6.81 9.99 -3.90
N ASN A 65 -8.12 9.91 -3.59
CA ASN A 65 -8.77 8.63 -3.31
C ASN A 65 -8.76 7.72 -4.56
N THR A 66 -8.84 8.31 -5.76
CA THR A 66 -8.74 7.56 -7.03
C THR A 66 -7.38 6.92 -7.19
N PHE A 67 -6.29 7.65 -6.99
CA PHE A 67 -4.94 7.07 -7.06
C PHE A 67 -4.69 6.04 -5.97
N VAL A 68 -5.16 6.28 -4.74
CA VAL A 68 -5.03 5.32 -3.63
C VAL A 68 -5.84 4.06 -3.90
N LEU A 69 -7.04 4.19 -4.46
CA LEU A 69 -7.86 3.04 -4.87
C LEU A 69 -7.15 2.22 -5.95
N ALA A 70 -6.58 2.88 -6.97
CA ALA A 70 -5.82 2.20 -8.01
C ALA A 70 -4.60 1.46 -7.43
N LEU A 71 -3.84 2.11 -6.53
CA LEU A 71 -2.70 1.48 -5.86
C LEU A 71 -3.14 0.25 -5.04
N ALA A 72 -4.18 0.40 -4.21
CA ALA A 72 -4.70 -0.70 -3.40
C ALA A 72 -5.25 -1.86 -4.25
N SER A 73 -5.80 -1.58 -5.44
CA SER A 73 -6.26 -2.63 -6.36
C SER A 73 -5.08 -3.42 -6.94
N VAL A 74 -3.99 -2.74 -7.31
CA VAL A 74 -2.75 -3.40 -7.79
C VAL A 74 -2.09 -4.20 -6.67
N ASP A 75 -2.01 -3.63 -5.46
CA ASP A 75 -1.48 -4.31 -4.27
C ASP A 75 -2.32 -5.55 -3.92
N LEU A 76 -3.67 -5.49 -4.08
CA LEU A 76 -4.56 -6.63 -3.86
C LEU A 76 -4.28 -7.75 -4.86
N VAL A 77 -4.11 -7.43 -6.15
CA VAL A 77 -3.73 -8.42 -7.18
C VAL A 77 -2.38 -9.06 -6.83
N SER A 78 -1.39 -8.27 -6.41
CA SER A 78 -0.11 -8.79 -5.95
C SER A 78 -0.28 -9.77 -4.78
N CYS A 79 -1.07 -9.42 -3.77
CA CYS A 79 -1.27 -10.25 -2.58
C CYS A 79 -2.10 -11.52 -2.85
N VAL A 80 -3.09 -11.47 -3.75
CA VAL A 80 -3.99 -12.61 -4.01
C VAL A 80 -3.42 -13.57 -5.05
N VAL A 81 -2.63 -13.08 -6.01
CA VAL A 81 -2.14 -13.89 -7.13
C VAL A 81 -0.62 -14.07 -7.08
N CYS A 82 0.15 -12.97 -7.00
CA CYS A 82 1.60 -13.10 -7.09
C CYS A 82 2.20 -13.80 -5.87
N ILE A 83 1.82 -13.42 -4.65
CA ILE A 83 2.43 -13.99 -3.43
C ILE A 83 2.11 -15.49 -3.27
N PRO A 84 0.89 -16.01 -3.49
CA PRO A 84 0.65 -17.46 -3.47
C PRO A 84 1.50 -18.23 -4.47
N LEU A 85 1.68 -17.69 -5.67
CA LEU A 85 2.53 -18.32 -6.70
C LEU A 85 4.02 -18.28 -6.32
N GLU A 86 4.49 -17.20 -5.66
CA GLU A 86 5.84 -17.13 -5.10
C GLU A 86 6.05 -18.16 -3.97
N ILE A 87 5.03 -18.39 -3.14
CA ILE A 87 5.06 -19.42 -2.09
C ILE A 87 5.12 -20.81 -2.72
N LEU A 88 4.36 -21.06 -3.80
CA LEU A 88 4.40 -22.32 -4.54
C LEU A 88 5.80 -22.55 -5.14
N GLU A 89 6.42 -21.54 -5.72
CA GLU A 89 7.80 -21.60 -6.24
C GLU A 89 8.80 -21.97 -5.13
N LEU A 90 8.71 -21.33 -3.96
CA LEU A 90 9.56 -21.64 -2.80
C LEU A 90 9.33 -23.04 -2.23
N ARG A 91 8.15 -23.63 -2.44
CA ARG A 91 7.83 -25.00 -2.00
C ARG A 91 8.37 -26.07 -2.96
N LEU A 92 8.54 -25.72 -4.23
CA LEU A 92 9.00 -26.61 -5.30
C LEU A 92 10.31 -26.10 -5.94
N PRO A 93 11.39 -25.87 -5.17
CA PRO A 93 12.56 -25.14 -5.65
C PRO A 93 13.30 -25.84 -6.82
N TYR A 94 13.26 -27.17 -6.90
CA TYR A 94 13.89 -27.94 -7.98
C TYR A 94 12.92 -28.78 -8.80
N MET A 95 11.61 -28.68 -8.52
CA MET A 95 10.55 -29.46 -9.19
C MET A 95 9.48 -28.57 -9.84
N PHE A 96 9.82 -27.30 -10.16
CA PHE A 96 8.87 -26.34 -10.73
C PHE A 96 8.84 -26.46 -12.27
N ASP A 97 8.27 -27.54 -12.78
CA ASP A 97 8.17 -27.80 -14.24
C ASP A 97 6.88 -27.22 -14.85
N PHE A 98 6.62 -25.92 -14.61
CA PHE A 98 5.48 -25.18 -15.16
C PHE A 98 5.94 -23.92 -15.89
N PRO A 99 6.52 -24.01 -17.11
CA PRO A 99 7.12 -22.87 -17.79
C PRO A 99 6.13 -21.74 -18.10
N VAL A 100 4.90 -22.06 -18.46
CA VAL A 100 3.84 -21.05 -18.70
C VAL A 100 3.48 -20.31 -17.41
N LEU A 101 3.32 -21.04 -16.30
CA LEU A 101 3.03 -20.45 -15.01
C LEU A 101 4.18 -19.54 -14.53
N CYS A 102 5.43 -19.95 -14.76
CA CYS A 102 6.62 -19.14 -14.49
C CYS A 102 6.57 -17.81 -15.27
N LYS A 103 6.32 -17.85 -16.58
CA LYS A 103 6.17 -16.64 -17.41
C LYS A 103 5.08 -15.70 -16.90
N ILE A 104 3.91 -16.25 -16.58
CA ILE A 104 2.78 -15.49 -16.03
C ILE A 104 3.16 -14.85 -14.68
N LEU A 105 3.75 -15.60 -13.76
CA LEU A 105 4.17 -15.14 -12.45
C LEU A 105 5.14 -13.95 -12.56
N ARG A 106 6.23 -14.16 -13.32
CA ARG A 106 7.29 -13.13 -13.48
C ARG A 106 6.78 -11.88 -14.17
N THR A 107 5.93 -12.03 -15.20
CA THR A 107 5.32 -10.90 -15.91
C THR A 107 4.35 -10.16 -15.02
N LEU A 108 3.44 -10.84 -14.32
CA LEU A 108 2.45 -10.22 -13.46
C LEU A 108 3.11 -9.48 -12.28
N ARG A 109 4.17 -10.07 -11.70
CA ARG A 109 4.99 -9.41 -10.69
C ARG A 109 5.61 -8.12 -11.21
N SER A 110 6.19 -8.14 -12.41
CA SER A 110 6.76 -6.93 -13.03
C SER A 110 5.68 -5.88 -13.29
N VAL A 111 4.52 -6.26 -13.84
CA VAL A 111 3.38 -5.36 -14.08
C VAL A 111 2.93 -4.69 -12.78
N THR A 112 2.70 -5.46 -11.72
CA THR A 112 2.22 -4.91 -10.45
C THR A 112 3.24 -3.98 -9.81
N THR A 113 4.52 -4.35 -9.79
CA THR A 113 5.59 -3.55 -9.19
C THR A 113 5.83 -2.24 -9.95
N ILE A 114 5.94 -2.28 -11.28
CA ILE A 114 6.13 -1.09 -12.11
C ILE A 114 4.93 -0.16 -12.02
N THR A 115 3.72 -0.71 -12.11
CA THR A 115 2.48 0.07 -12.00
C THR A 115 2.38 0.76 -10.64
N SER A 116 2.68 0.07 -9.54
CA SER A 116 2.69 0.66 -8.19
C SER A 116 3.68 1.82 -8.08
N GLY A 117 4.90 1.66 -8.59
CA GLY A 117 5.90 2.74 -8.63
C GLY A 117 5.42 3.97 -9.41
N LEU A 118 4.87 3.76 -10.60
CA LEU A 118 4.34 4.85 -11.45
C LEU A 118 3.11 5.53 -10.83
N ILE A 119 2.22 4.80 -10.13
CA ILE A 119 1.11 5.39 -9.37
C ILE A 119 1.66 6.29 -8.26
N LEU A 120 2.70 5.87 -7.54
CA LEU A 120 3.33 6.69 -6.50
C LEU A 120 3.93 7.99 -7.07
N VAL A 121 4.54 7.95 -8.28
CA VAL A 121 4.98 9.16 -9.00
C VAL A 121 3.79 10.06 -9.34
N ALA A 122 2.70 9.50 -9.85
CA ALA A 122 1.48 10.27 -10.16
C ALA A 122 0.89 10.94 -8.90
N ILE A 123 0.88 10.25 -7.76
CA ILE A 123 0.51 10.79 -6.46
C ILE A 123 1.44 11.95 -6.06
N ALA A 124 2.75 11.79 -6.21
CA ALA A 124 3.74 12.82 -5.86
C ALA A 124 3.57 14.08 -6.74
N ILE A 125 3.34 13.93 -8.05
CA ILE A 125 3.04 15.02 -8.97
C ILE A 125 1.77 15.76 -8.54
N GLU A 126 0.71 15.04 -8.21
CA GLU A 126 -0.55 15.61 -7.74
C GLU A 126 -0.34 16.43 -6.44
N ARG A 127 0.45 15.90 -5.50
CA ARG A 127 0.82 16.60 -4.26
C ARG A 127 1.65 17.85 -4.54
N TYR A 128 2.63 17.75 -5.42
CA TYR A 128 3.44 18.90 -5.86
C TYR A 128 2.56 20.01 -6.44
N ASN A 129 1.66 19.68 -7.37
CA ASN A 129 0.76 20.65 -7.97
C ASN A 129 -0.16 21.32 -6.92
N ARG A 130 -0.73 20.57 -6.00
CA ARG A 130 -1.59 21.14 -4.94
C ARG A 130 -0.87 22.04 -3.94
N ILE A 131 0.40 21.75 -3.65
CA ILE A 131 1.16 22.48 -2.64
C ILE A 131 1.99 23.58 -3.23
N CYS A 132 2.72 23.30 -4.31
CA CYS A 132 3.66 24.24 -4.90
C CYS A 132 3.00 25.19 -5.91
N LYS A 133 1.99 24.72 -6.67
CA LYS A 133 1.28 25.47 -7.70
C LYS A 133 -0.23 25.59 -7.44
N PRO A 134 -0.67 26.22 -6.33
CA PRO A 134 -2.09 26.23 -5.92
C PRO A 134 -3.01 27.03 -6.86
N LEU A 135 -2.47 27.91 -7.71
CA LEU A 135 -3.22 28.72 -8.66
C LEU A 135 -3.45 28.03 -10.02
N ASN A 136 -2.73 26.92 -10.30
CA ASN A 136 -2.94 26.17 -11.52
C ASN A 136 -4.25 25.38 -11.47
N LYS A 137 -4.83 25.07 -12.66
CA LYS A 137 -6.00 24.21 -12.78
C LYS A 137 -5.76 22.90 -12.02
N HIS A 138 -6.67 22.57 -11.11
CA HIS A 138 -6.62 21.31 -10.40
C HIS A 138 -7.00 20.15 -11.33
N ILE A 139 -6.31 19.02 -11.17
CA ILE A 139 -6.64 17.77 -11.87
C ILE A 139 -8.06 17.35 -11.48
N HIS A 140 -8.88 17.01 -12.47
CA HIS A 140 -10.21 16.45 -12.26
C HIS A 140 -10.15 14.93 -12.06
N VAL A 141 -11.15 14.34 -11.40
CA VAL A 141 -11.22 12.89 -11.16
C VAL A 141 -11.17 12.09 -12.47
N SER A 142 -11.79 12.57 -13.53
CA SER A 142 -11.75 11.94 -14.85
C SER A 142 -10.31 11.88 -15.43
N GLN A 143 -9.50 12.92 -15.19
CA GLN A 143 -8.09 12.94 -15.59
C GLN A 143 -7.25 11.97 -14.75
N ALA A 144 -7.57 11.85 -13.44
CA ALA A 144 -6.92 10.88 -12.58
C ALA A 144 -7.21 9.44 -13.01
N ASN A 145 -8.47 9.13 -13.38
CA ASN A 145 -8.81 7.81 -13.91
C ASN A 145 -8.04 7.49 -15.19
N ARG A 146 -7.98 8.44 -16.14
CA ARG A 146 -7.18 8.26 -17.37
C ARG A 146 -5.70 8.06 -17.07
N ALA A 147 -5.16 8.81 -16.11
CA ALA A 147 -3.78 8.63 -15.67
C ALA A 147 -3.54 7.24 -15.07
N CYS A 148 -4.46 6.70 -14.26
CA CYS A 148 -4.36 5.34 -13.71
C CYS A 148 -4.36 4.29 -14.83
N ILE A 149 -5.22 4.43 -15.84
CA ILE A 149 -5.25 3.51 -16.99
C ILE A 149 -3.94 3.63 -17.78
N ALA A 150 -3.47 4.84 -18.08
CA ALA A 150 -2.20 5.05 -18.78
C ALA A 150 -1.01 4.43 -18.03
N VAL A 151 -0.95 4.59 -16.71
CA VAL A 151 0.09 4.00 -15.87
C VAL A 151 0.04 2.48 -15.89
N LEU A 152 -1.16 1.86 -15.85
CA LEU A 152 -1.32 0.42 -15.98
C LEU A 152 -0.85 -0.08 -17.34
N MET A 153 -1.21 0.62 -18.43
CA MET A 153 -0.73 0.29 -19.77
C MET A 153 0.78 0.39 -19.88
N CYS A 154 1.40 1.44 -19.30
CA CYS A 154 2.86 1.54 -19.21
C CYS A 154 3.46 0.37 -18.43
N GLY A 155 2.84 -0.04 -17.31
CA GLY A 155 3.27 -1.21 -16.54
C GLY A 155 3.29 -2.48 -17.38
N ILE A 156 2.24 -2.73 -18.16
CA ILE A 156 2.15 -3.87 -19.09
C ILE A 156 3.22 -3.78 -20.19
N ILE A 157 3.35 -2.61 -20.82
CA ILE A 157 4.33 -2.39 -21.90
C ILE A 157 5.76 -2.57 -21.40
N PHE A 158 6.11 -2.12 -20.20
CA PHE A 158 7.46 -2.28 -19.67
C PHE A 158 7.74 -3.68 -19.10
N SER A 159 6.72 -4.50 -18.89
CA SER A 159 6.86 -5.84 -18.33
C SER A 159 6.92 -6.96 -19.38
N TRP A 160 6.66 -6.68 -20.67
CA TRP A 160 6.65 -7.71 -21.72
C TRP A 160 7.96 -8.52 -21.82
N PRO A 161 9.18 -7.95 -21.56
CA PRO A 161 10.39 -8.75 -21.66
C PRO A 161 10.41 -9.92 -20.67
N ALA A 162 9.75 -9.76 -19.49
CA ALA A 162 9.64 -10.85 -18.54
C ALA A 162 8.88 -12.06 -19.10
N ALA A 163 7.86 -11.86 -19.97
CA ALA A 163 7.12 -12.94 -20.60
C ALA A 163 7.96 -13.77 -21.59
N VAL A 164 9.02 -13.17 -22.13
CA VAL A 164 9.92 -13.82 -23.08
C VAL A 164 11.12 -14.45 -22.36
N LEU A 165 11.73 -13.72 -21.44
CA LEU A 165 13.01 -14.08 -20.83
C LEU A 165 12.89 -15.17 -19.76
N PHE A 166 11.77 -15.21 -19.01
CA PHE A 166 11.58 -16.21 -17.97
C PHE A 166 10.98 -17.50 -18.52
N GLY A 167 11.36 -18.62 -17.91
CA GLY A 167 10.91 -19.93 -18.33
C GLY A 167 11.43 -21.03 -17.40
N LYS A 168 11.87 -22.10 -17.99
CA LYS A 168 12.41 -23.27 -17.34
C LYS A 168 13.94 -23.19 -17.36
N GLN A 169 14.53 -23.18 -16.19
CA GLN A 169 15.98 -23.32 -16.03
C GLN A 169 16.30 -24.69 -15.45
N ARG A 170 17.21 -25.41 -16.08
CA ARG A 170 17.71 -26.69 -15.61
C ARG A 170 18.91 -26.46 -14.71
N ILE A 171 18.94 -27.18 -13.58
CA ILE A 171 20.02 -27.11 -12.60
C ILE A 171 20.59 -28.50 -12.44
N ASP A 172 21.91 -28.62 -12.63
CA ASP A 172 22.66 -29.82 -12.29
C ASP A 172 22.96 -29.81 -10.79
N LEU A 173 22.39 -30.76 -10.05
CA LEU A 173 22.58 -30.96 -8.62
C LEU A 173 23.69 -31.99 -8.30
N GLY A 174 24.38 -32.50 -9.33
CA GLY A 174 25.39 -33.57 -9.18
C GLY A 174 24.78 -34.93 -8.86
N ILE A 175 23.49 -35.12 -9.18
CA ILE A 175 22.74 -36.38 -9.08
C ILE A 175 22.28 -36.80 -10.49
N ASP A 176 21.82 -38.05 -10.64
CA ASP A 176 21.39 -38.55 -11.95
C ASP A 176 20.15 -37.83 -12.54
N GLU A 177 19.41 -37.11 -11.71
CA GLU A 177 18.23 -36.33 -12.10
C GLU A 177 18.54 -34.82 -12.18
N VAL A 178 17.99 -34.15 -13.20
CA VAL A 178 18.14 -32.69 -13.41
C VAL A 178 17.02 -31.93 -12.74
N GLY A 179 17.35 -31.01 -11.84
CA GLY A 179 16.38 -30.11 -11.22
C GLY A 179 15.85 -29.05 -12.20
N VAL A 180 14.64 -28.58 -11.95
CA VAL A 180 13.97 -27.54 -12.76
C VAL A 180 13.44 -26.45 -11.86
N GLU A 181 13.87 -25.21 -12.12
CA GLU A 181 13.36 -24.03 -11.42
C GLU A 181 12.74 -22.99 -12.36
N CYS A 182 11.90 -22.11 -11.77
CA CYS A 182 11.34 -20.94 -12.46
C CYS A 182 12.37 -19.79 -12.45
N SER A 183 13.14 -19.67 -13.52
CA SER A 183 14.18 -18.65 -13.64
C SER A 183 14.29 -18.17 -15.08
N MET A 184 15.45 -17.67 -15.52
CA MET A 184 15.70 -17.35 -16.92
C MET A 184 15.69 -18.61 -17.75
N ASP A 185 15.10 -18.56 -18.96
CA ASP A 185 15.05 -19.69 -19.88
C ASP A 185 16.47 -20.12 -20.28
N ASP A 186 16.76 -21.43 -20.26
CA ASP A 186 18.08 -21.98 -20.58
C ASP A 186 18.62 -21.46 -21.91
N GLN A 187 17.77 -21.32 -22.95
CA GLN A 187 18.16 -20.83 -24.26
C GLN A 187 18.66 -19.40 -24.30
N LEU A 188 18.26 -18.60 -23.28
CA LEU A 188 18.57 -17.16 -23.21
C LEU A 188 19.63 -16.86 -22.15
N LEU A 189 19.98 -17.81 -21.29
CA LEU A 189 20.85 -17.61 -20.14
C LEU A 189 22.25 -17.10 -20.54
N GLU A 190 22.84 -17.64 -21.59
CA GLU A 190 24.17 -17.26 -22.09
C GLU A 190 24.16 -15.99 -22.97
N THR A 191 22.98 -15.44 -23.24
CA THR A 191 22.84 -14.23 -24.04
C THR A 191 23.00 -12.95 -23.18
N PHE A 192 23.11 -11.78 -23.83
CA PHE A 192 23.14 -10.51 -23.10
C PHE A 192 21.76 -10.05 -22.63
N TYR A 193 20.66 -10.68 -23.06
CA TYR A 193 19.30 -10.25 -22.79
C TYR A 193 18.93 -10.23 -21.28
N PRO A 194 19.29 -11.24 -20.45
CA PRO A 194 19.05 -11.19 -19.01
C PRO A 194 19.72 -9.98 -18.35
N SER A 195 20.97 -9.72 -18.67
CA SER A 195 21.70 -8.55 -18.14
C SER A 195 21.08 -7.23 -18.58
N ALA A 196 20.70 -7.12 -19.85
CA ALA A 196 20.02 -5.94 -20.38
C ALA A 196 18.67 -5.69 -19.69
N TYR A 197 17.91 -6.75 -19.39
CA TYR A 197 16.65 -6.66 -18.68
C TYR A 197 16.81 -6.15 -17.23
N TYR A 198 17.76 -6.67 -16.49
CA TYR A 198 18.00 -6.19 -15.11
C TYR A 198 18.58 -4.77 -15.07
N ILE A 199 19.42 -4.41 -16.03
CA ILE A 199 19.88 -3.01 -16.19
C ILE A 199 18.68 -2.11 -16.52
N PHE A 200 17.79 -2.51 -17.39
CA PHE A 200 16.56 -1.76 -17.70
C PHE A 200 15.68 -1.57 -16.47
N LEU A 201 15.44 -2.62 -15.68
CA LEU A 201 14.69 -2.54 -14.42
C LEU A 201 15.38 -1.62 -13.42
N PHE A 202 16.70 -1.67 -13.31
CA PHE A 202 17.47 -0.78 -12.45
C PHE A 202 17.31 0.68 -12.88
N LEU A 203 17.46 0.99 -14.16
CA LEU A 203 17.29 2.35 -14.68
C LEU A 203 15.86 2.87 -14.45
N LEU A 204 14.86 2.02 -14.64
CA LEU A 204 13.46 2.35 -14.37
C LEU A 204 13.22 2.62 -12.89
N TYR A 205 13.74 1.78 -12.00
CA TYR A 205 13.68 1.99 -10.55
C TYR A 205 14.44 3.25 -10.12
N PHE A 206 15.65 3.45 -10.64
CA PHE A 206 16.48 4.61 -10.29
C PHE A 206 15.80 5.90 -10.74
N SER A 207 15.29 5.97 -11.97
CA SER A 207 14.59 7.15 -12.51
C SER A 207 13.30 7.46 -11.72
N THR A 208 12.49 6.45 -11.36
CA THR A 208 11.30 6.64 -10.53
C THR A 208 11.66 7.10 -9.12
N SER A 209 12.67 6.51 -8.50
CA SER A 209 13.15 6.89 -7.17
C SER A 209 13.70 8.31 -7.14
N LEU A 210 14.48 8.68 -8.15
CA LEU A 210 15.01 10.04 -8.31
C LEU A 210 13.89 11.07 -8.48
N ALA A 211 12.90 10.79 -9.34
CA ALA A 211 11.74 11.63 -9.53
C ALA A 211 10.96 11.83 -8.22
N LEU A 212 10.74 10.78 -7.45
CA LEU A 212 10.09 10.83 -6.14
C LEU A 212 10.89 11.68 -5.15
N CYS A 213 12.21 11.46 -5.05
CA CYS A 213 13.10 12.25 -4.19
C CYS A 213 13.05 13.75 -4.53
N ILE A 214 13.13 14.09 -5.82
CA ILE A 214 13.05 15.49 -6.28
C ILE A 214 11.69 16.10 -5.92
N LEU A 215 10.59 15.43 -6.24
CA LEU A 215 9.25 15.95 -5.97
C LEU A 215 9.00 16.18 -4.48
N TYR A 216 9.38 15.24 -3.62
CA TYR A 216 9.18 15.38 -2.17
C TYR A 216 10.15 16.40 -1.56
N SER A 217 11.36 16.54 -2.06
CA SER A 217 12.30 17.59 -1.66
C SER A 217 11.74 18.98 -1.96
N LEU A 218 11.19 19.19 -3.16
CA LEU A 218 10.54 20.45 -3.55
C LEU A 218 9.31 20.75 -2.69
N ILE A 219 8.50 19.74 -2.39
CA ILE A 219 7.34 19.86 -1.49
C ILE A 219 7.78 20.25 -0.09
N ALA A 220 8.79 19.57 0.47
CA ALA A 220 9.35 19.85 1.79
C ALA A 220 9.91 21.26 1.90
N ALA A 221 10.71 21.69 0.93
CA ALA A 221 11.27 23.04 0.86
C ALA A 221 10.15 24.11 0.84
N LYS A 222 9.08 23.90 0.06
CA LYS A 222 7.95 24.84 0.00
C LYS A 222 7.17 24.89 1.32
N ILE A 223 6.97 23.75 1.98
CA ILE A 223 6.31 23.68 3.30
C ILE A 223 7.16 24.41 4.34
N TRP A 224 8.49 24.21 4.33
CA TRP A 224 9.40 24.87 5.28
C TRP A 224 9.43 26.37 5.09
N LYS A 225 9.57 26.85 3.83
CA LYS A 225 9.53 28.30 3.52
C LYS A 225 8.23 28.96 4.03
N ARG A 226 7.08 28.29 3.85
CA ARG A 226 5.80 28.80 4.37
C ARG A 226 5.75 28.82 5.90
N ARG A 227 6.40 27.86 6.58
CA ARG A 227 6.48 27.85 8.05
C ARG A 227 7.27 29.05 8.55
N LYS A 228 8.46 29.31 7.99
CA LYS A 228 9.29 30.46 8.38
C LYS A 228 8.54 31.78 8.26
N VAL A 229 7.83 32.01 7.16
CA VAL A 229 7.03 33.22 6.96
C VAL A 229 5.95 33.37 8.04
N LEU A 230 5.21 32.30 8.33
CA LEU A 230 4.16 32.35 9.37
C LEU A 230 4.71 32.59 10.78
N THR A 231 5.88 32.03 11.10
CA THR A 231 6.55 32.26 12.40
C THR A 231 7.01 33.70 12.51
N ASN A 232 7.61 34.26 11.45
CA ASN A 232 8.05 35.65 11.44
C ASN A 232 6.88 36.64 11.58
N VAL A 233 5.75 36.38 10.89
CA VAL A 233 4.55 37.21 11.04
C VAL A 233 3.98 37.11 12.45
N ARG A 234 3.97 35.93 13.06
CA ARG A 234 3.51 35.75 14.45
C ARG A 234 4.40 36.47 15.45
N ASN A 235 5.72 36.38 15.31
CA ASN A 235 6.66 37.08 16.17
C ASN A 235 6.55 38.61 16.05
N ARG A 236 6.25 39.10 14.82
CA ARG A 236 6.01 40.51 14.58
C ARG A 236 4.70 41.04 15.21
N SER A 237 3.67 40.17 15.26
CA SER A 237 2.38 40.51 15.90
C SER A 237 2.46 40.53 17.43
N THR A 238 3.41 39.80 18.05
CA THR A 238 3.65 39.76 19.48
C THR A 238 4.60 40.86 19.95
N SER A 239 5.29 41.54 19.04
CA SER A 239 6.23 42.63 19.33
C SER A 239 5.67 44.03 19.08
N ILE A 240 4.35 44.19 18.86
CA ILE A 240 3.69 45.50 18.89
C ILE A 240 3.46 45.80 20.37
N PRO A 241 4.12 46.84 20.94
CA PRO A 241 3.92 47.21 22.33
C PRO A 241 2.47 47.67 22.55
N GLU A 242 1.90 47.26 23.65
CA GLU A 242 0.54 47.59 24.09
C GLU A 242 0.34 49.13 24.28
N SER A 243 1.42 49.93 24.19
CA SER A 243 1.45 51.37 24.31
C SER A 243 0.83 52.13 23.12
N VAL A 244 0.56 51.49 21.97
CA VAL A 244 -0.04 52.18 20.81
C VAL A 244 -1.58 52.17 20.86
N ILE A 245 -2.20 51.45 21.79
CA ILE A 245 -3.67 51.37 21.89
C ILE A 245 -4.25 52.44 22.83
N CYS A 246 -3.44 53.19 23.57
CA CYS A 246 -3.91 54.17 24.56
C CYS A 246 -3.97 55.64 24.09
N ASP A 247 -3.51 56.03 22.91
CA ASP A 247 -3.43 57.42 22.50
C ASP A 247 -4.56 57.92 21.57
N THR A 248 -5.73 57.29 21.64
CA THR A 248 -6.94 57.85 21.00
C THR A 248 -7.97 58.33 22.04
N LYS A 249 -7.51 58.97 23.10
CA LYS A 249 -8.40 59.73 24.02
C LYS A 249 -7.92 61.17 24.16
N SER A 250 -8.07 61.94 23.10
CA SER A 250 -8.23 63.40 23.21
C SER A 250 -8.38 64.02 21.83
N VAL A 251 -9.57 64.00 21.25
CA VAL A 251 -10.03 65.06 20.32
C VAL A 251 -11.46 65.41 20.70
N SER A 252 -11.62 66.66 21.01
CA SER A 252 -12.79 67.35 21.55
C SER A 252 -14.02 67.30 20.65
N SER A 253 -15.16 67.26 21.36
CA SER A 253 -16.49 67.85 21.10
C SER A 253 -16.80 68.31 19.65
N GLY A 254 -17.74 67.59 19.01
CA GLY A 254 -18.46 68.05 17.85
C GLY A 254 -19.15 66.89 17.16
N ASP A 255 -20.47 66.84 17.28
CA ASP A 255 -21.41 65.98 16.53
C ASP A 255 -21.91 64.72 17.23
N TYR A 256 -22.88 64.92 18.15
CA TYR A 256 -23.52 63.87 18.93
C TYR A 256 -24.69 63.16 18.26
N THR A 257 -25.00 63.40 17.00
CA THR A 257 -26.24 62.85 16.37
C THR A 257 -26.01 61.64 15.45
N SER A 258 -24.79 61.37 14.99
CA SER A 258 -24.51 60.24 14.10
C SER A 258 -24.02 58.97 14.84
N HIS A 259 -23.43 59.12 16.02
CA HIS A 259 -22.87 58.00 16.80
C HIS A 259 -23.92 57.19 17.57
N ALA A 260 -25.05 57.80 17.97
CA ALA A 260 -26.13 57.08 18.68
C ALA A 260 -26.76 55.97 17.82
N LYS A 261 -26.95 56.20 16.53
CA LYS A 261 -27.52 55.20 15.61
C LYS A 261 -26.59 54.02 15.34
N ILE A 262 -25.29 54.22 15.34
CA ILE A 262 -24.28 53.14 15.11
C ILE A 262 -24.16 52.30 16.37
N VAL A 263 -24.17 52.87 17.56
CA VAL A 263 -24.07 52.15 18.82
C VAL A 263 -25.35 51.32 19.09
N GLU A 264 -26.53 51.86 18.75
CA GLU A 264 -27.80 51.13 18.88
C GLU A 264 -27.93 49.98 17.89
N GLN A 265 -27.42 50.13 16.67
CA GLN A 265 -27.34 49.03 15.66
C GLN A 265 -26.32 47.95 16.04
N VAL A 266 -25.21 48.30 16.67
CA VAL A 266 -24.21 47.36 17.19
C VAL A 266 -24.76 46.62 18.41
N SER A 267 -25.48 47.32 19.32
CA SER A 267 -26.09 46.72 20.51
C SER A 267 -27.24 45.77 20.17
N MET A 268 -28.08 46.09 19.19
CA MET A 268 -29.14 45.20 18.69
C MET A 268 -28.58 43.93 17.98
N ASN A 269 -27.43 44.04 17.32
CA ASN A 269 -26.76 42.89 16.72
C ASN A 269 -26.08 41.98 17.76
N ILE A 270 -25.68 42.52 18.93
CA ILE A 270 -25.10 41.73 20.02
C ILE A 270 -26.20 40.96 20.78
N GLN A 271 -27.41 41.49 20.89
CA GLN A 271 -28.51 40.82 21.60
C GLN A 271 -29.22 39.77 20.74
N LYS A 272 -29.23 39.90 19.39
CA LYS A 272 -29.66 38.84 18.45
C LYS A 272 -28.63 37.74 18.25
N GLY A 273 -27.36 37.91 18.67
CA GLY A 273 -26.27 36.95 18.54
C GLY A 273 -26.22 35.83 19.58
N LYS A 274 -27.16 35.74 20.54
CA LYS A 274 -27.18 34.65 21.56
C LYS A 274 -27.84 33.35 21.06
N PHE A 275 -28.28 33.29 19.80
CA PHE A 275 -28.77 32.06 19.16
C PHE A 275 -28.10 31.80 17.83
N ALA A 276 -26.85 32.18 17.67
CA ALA A 276 -26.07 31.84 16.52
C ALA A 276 -25.18 30.63 16.88
N THR A 277 -25.58 29.47 16.41
CA THR A 277 -24.68 28.34 16.04
C THR A 277 -23.22 28.75 16.08
N LEU A 278 -22.39 27.96 16.78
CA LEU A 278 -20.93 28.04 16.78
C LEU A 278 -20.37 28.15 15.32
N THR A 279 -20.43 29.32 14.73
CA THR A 279 -19.76 29.64 13.47
C THR A 279 -18.27 29.72 13.76
N ARG A 280 -17.61 28.61 13.51
CA ARG A 280 -16.16 28.42 13.63
C ARG A 280 -15.46 29.51 12.83
N SER A 281 -14.69 30.37 13.50
CA SER A 281 -13.94 31.49 12.92
C SER A 281 -13.25 31.09 11.61
N PRO A 282 -13.31 31.91 10.53
CA PRO A 282 -12.68 31.60 9.24
C PRO A 282 -11.18 31.31 9.35
N SER A 283 -10.49 31.86 10.32
CA SER A 283 -9.08 31.60 10.62
C SER A 283 -8.82 30.18 11.11
N THR A 284 -9.71 29.62 11.95
CA THR A 284 -9.59 28.24 12.46
C THR A 284 -9.86 27.20 11.36
N LEU A 285 -10.80 27.46 10.46
CA LEU A 285 -11.10 26.61 9.30
C LEU A 285 -9.93 26.59 8.31
N LYS A 286 -9.30 27.74 8.04
CA LYS A 286 -8.13 27.86 7.18
C LYS A 286 -6.93 27.11 7.76
N ARG A 287 -6.69 27.22 9.06
CA ARG A 287 -5.62 26.53 9.80
C ARG A 287 -5.83 25.00 9.77
N ARG A 288 -7.06 24.53 9.97
CA ARG A 288 -7.40 23.08 9.94
C ARG A 288 -7.21 22.47 8.55
N ARG A 289 -7.59 23.20 7.48
CA ARG A 289 -7.35 22.76 6.08
C ARG A 289 -5.86 22.64 5.75
N VAL A 290 -5.04 23.59 6.21
CA VAL A 290 -3.58 23.55 6.00
C VAL A 290 -2.94 22.38 6.74
N TYR A 291 -3.38 22.11 7.98
CA TYR A 291 -2.88 20.98 8.77
C TYR A 291 -3.25 19.62 8.13
N SER A 292 -4.47 19.47 7.67
CA SER A 292 -4.95 18.27 6.98
C SER A 292 -4.14 17.97 5.69
N ARG A 293 -3.83 19.01 4.89
CA ARG A 293 -3.01 18.88 3.67
C ARG A 293 -1.59 18.41 3.98
N LYS A 294 -0.96 18.93 5.03
CA LYS A 294 0.40 18.52 5.45
C LYS A 294 0.42 17.07 5.88
N ARG A 295 -0.55 16.62 6.66
CA ARG A 295 -0.67 15.25 7.13
C ARG A 295 -0.79 14.28 5.95
N THR A 296 -1.66 14.56 4.97
CA THR A 296 -1.82 13.70 3.79
C THR A 296 -0.54 13.61 2.97
N THR A 297 0.22 14.70 2.82
CA THR A 297 1.50 14.67 2.11
C THR A 297 2.55 13.81 2.82
N CYS A 298 2.61 13.89 4.15
CA CYS A 298 3.52 13.06 4.95
C CYS A 298 3.21 11.56 4.79
N ILE A 299 1.92 11.21 4.72
CA ILE A 299 1.47 9.82 4.46
C ILE A 299 2.01 9.31 3.13
N MET A 300 1.79 10.09 2.06
CA MET A 300 2.22 9.70 0.72
C MET A 300 3.74 9.59 0.64
N PHE A 301 4.49 10.43 1.37
CA PHE A 301 5.93 10.31 1.50
C PHE A 301 6.35 8.96 2.14
N PHE A 302 5.68 8.52 3.22
CA PHE A 302 5.99 7.24 3.83
C PHE A 302 5.70 6.06 2.91
N MET A 303 4.59 6.10 2.13
CA MET A 303 4.30 5.06 1.14
C MET A 303 5.41 4.97 0.08
N THR A 304 5.90 6.12 -0.43
CA THR A 304 7.00 6.13 -1.40
C THR A 304 8.32 5.67 -0.80
N LEU A 305 8.60 6.04 0.44
CA LEU A 305 9.80 5.58 1.16
C LEU A 305 9.78 4.05 1.34
N THR A 306 8.65 3.49 1.75
CA THR A 306 8.47 2.04 1.88
C THR A 306 8.72 1.35 0.54
N PHE A 307 8.17 1.86 -0.56
CA PHE A 307 8.40 1.33 -1.91
C PHE A 307 9.87 1.34 -2.29
N ILE A 308 10.56 2.48 -2.12
CA ILE A 308 11.98 2.61 -2.46
C ILE A 308 12.82 1.63 -1.65
N VAL A 309 12.62 1.57 -0.34
CA VAL A 309 13.43 0.71 0.55
C VAL A 309 13.14 -0.77 0.30
N SER A 310 11.91 -1.16 0.02
CA SER A 310 11.55 -2.57 -0.19
C SER A 310 11.96 -3.10 -1.55
N CYS A 311 12.00 -2.27 -2.61
CA CYS A 311 12.42 -2.72 -3.94
C CYS A 311 13.95 -2.76 -4.11
N LEU A 312 14.71 -1.99 -3.32
CA LEU A 312 16.15 -1.86 -3.46
C LEU A 312 16.89 -3.19 -3.31
N PRO A 313 16.66 -4.01 -2.25
CA PRO A 313 17.37 -5.29 -2.10
C PRO A 313 17.12 -6.24 -3.28
N TYR A 314 15.86 -6.35 -3.72
CA TYR A 314 15.50 -7.18 -4.87
C TYR A 314 16.32 -6.83 -6.11
N ILE A 315 16.41 -5.55 -6.44
CA ILE A 315 17.11 -5.09 -7.66
C ILE A 315 18.61 -5.31 -7.55
N LEU A 316 19.21 -4.98 -6.40
CA LEU A 316 20.64 -5.18 -6.16
C LEU A 316 21.03 -6.66 -6.23
N ILE A 317 20.28 -7.51 -5.55
CA ILE A 317 20.53 -8.96 -5.54
C ILE A 317 20.37 -9.55 -6.94
N SER A 318 19.33 -9.14 -7.69
CA SER A 318 19.10 -9.62 -9.05
C SER A 318 20.23 -9.23 -10.01
N ILE A 319 20.80 -8.04 -9.86
CA ILE A 319 21.98 -7.61 -10.63
C ILE A 319 23.21 -8.42 -10.22
N CYS A 320 23.47 -8.58 -8.95
CA CYS A 320 24.60 -9.39 -8.46
C CYS A 320 24.52 -10.84 -8.97
N ARG A 321 23.33 -11.47 -8.90
CA ARG A 321 23.07 -12.81 -9.45
C ARG A 321 23.40 -12.90 -10.93
N THR A 322 23.10 -11.86 -11.71
CA THR A 322 23.32 -11.88 -13.16
C THR A 322 24.78 -11.64 -13.54
N ILE A 323 25.54 -10.89 -12.74
CA ILE A 323 26.95 -10.56 -13.03
C ILE A 323 27.90 -11.66 -12.53
N ILE A 324 27.56 -12.30 -11.40
CA ILE A 324 28.42 -13.28 -10.73
C ILE A 324 27.86 -14.68 -10.97
N ASN A 325 28.37 -15.39 -11.98
CA ASN A 325 27.86 -16.69 -12.43
C ASN A 325 27.85 -17.82 -11.37
N SER A 326 28.55 -17.67 -10.25
CA SER A 326 28.62 -18.68 -9.17
C SER A 326 28.16 -18.13 -7.83
N PHE A 327 27.31 -17.08 -7.82
CA PHE A 327 26.94 -16.42 -6.59
C PHE A 327 26.16 -17.34 -5.63
N GLU A 328 25.24 -18.14 -6.17
CA GLU A 328 24.36 -19.00 -5.36
C GLU A 328 25.06 -20.26 -4.83
N SER A 329 26.00 -20.83 -5.60
CA SER A 329 26.68 -22.09 -5.26
C SER A 329 27.60 -21.97 -4.05
N ASN A 330 28.01 -20.75 -3.67
CA ASN A 330 28.94 -20.49 -2.58
C ASN A 330 28.24 -20.02 -1.29
N LEU A 331 26.89 -19.96 -1.26
CA LEU A 331 26.15 -19.48 -0.11
C LEU A 331 26.00 -20.58 0.96
N SER A 332 26.27 -20.24 2.20
CA SER A 332 25.89 -21.06 3.35
C SER A 332 24.36 -21.12 3.47
N ASN A 333 23.83 -22.11 4.21
CA ASN A 333 22.38 -22.25 4.41
C ASN A 333 21.71 -20.98 4.96
N THR A 334 22.37 -20.28 5.87
CA THR A 334 21.85 -19.02 6.44
C THR A 334 21.86 -17.90 5.41
N GLU A 335 22.94 -17.78 4.64
CA GLU A 335 23.04 -16.78 3.56
C GLU A 335 22.02 -17.01 2.46
N ALA A 336 21.73 -18.26 2.10
CA ALA A 336 20.69 -18.61 1.13
C ALA A 336 19.30 -18.16 1.58
N VAL A 337 18.96 -18.26 2.87
CA VAL A 337 17.68 -17.74 3.42
C VAL A 337 17.62 -16.21 3.32
N PHE A 338 18.69 -15.49 3.68
CA PHE A 338 18.72 -14.03 3.56
C PHE A 338 18.70 -13.56 2.10
N PHE A 339 19.35 -14.28 1.23
CA PHE A 339 19.34 -14.03 -0.20
C PHE A 339 17.92 -14.14 -0.79
N GLU A 340 17.23 -15.25 -0.52
CA GLU A 340 15.84 -15.44 -0.94
C GLU A 340 14.90 -14.43 -0.29
N LEU A 341 15.08 -14.12 0.99
CA LEU A 341 14.31 -13.07 1.65
C LEU A 341 14.51 -11.70 0.98
N GLY A 342 15.74 -11.38 0.60
CA GLY A 342 16.09 -10.17 -0.13
C GLY A 342 15.40 -10.09 -1.50
N LEU A 343 15.30 -11.21 -2.22
CA LEU A 343 14.57 -11.31 -3.48
C LEU A 343 13.04 -11.12 -3.33
N LYS A 344 12.49 -11.32 -2.14
CA LYS A 344 11.05 -11.17 -1.85
C LYS A 344 10.69 -9.86 -1.13
N THR A 345 11.65 -8.96 -0.83
CA THR A 345 11.40 -7.71 -0.06
C THR A 345 10.41 -6.76 -0.71
N TYR A 346 10.28 -6.74 -2.04
CA TYR A 346 9.32 -5.89 -2.75
C TYR A 346 7.86 -6.15 -2.34
N ILE A 347 7.53 -7.36 -1.84
CA ILE A 347 6.21 -7.74 -1.33
C ILE A 347 5.79 -6.87 -0.14
N ILE A 348 6.75 -6.42 0.68
CA ILE A 348 6.50 -5.59 1.86
C ILE A 348 5.77 -4.30 1.49
N SER A 349 6.12 -3.69 0.34
CA SER A 349 5.44 -2.48 -0.12
C SER A 349 3.93 -2.68 -0.29
N SER A 350 3.51 -3.75 -0.97
CA SER A 350 2.10 -4.04 -1.21
C SER A 350 1.34 -4.37 0.08
N ALA A 351 2.01 -5.03 1.05
CA ALA A 351 1.40 -5.36 2.33
C ALA A 351 1.20 -4.14 3.24
N VAL A 352 2.15 -3.18 3.23
CA VAL A 352 2.19 -2.06 4.20
C VAL A 352 1.43 -0.82 3.71
N ASN A 353 1.36 -0.57 2.39
CA ASN A 353 0.71 0.61 1.80
C ASN A 353 -0.70 0.91 2.33
N PRO A 354 -1.62 -0.07 2.43
CA PRO A 354 -2.98 0.17 2.92
C PRO A 354 -3.02 0.69 4.35
N TYR A 355 -2.11 0.24 5.19
CA TYR A 355 -2.03 0.64 6.61
C TYR A 355 -1.48 2.05 6.77
N ILE A 356 -0.44 2.40 6.03
CA ILE A 356 0.10 3.77 6.03
C ILE A 356 -1.02 4.76 5.67
N TYR A 357 -1.81 4.47 4.64
CA TYR A 357 -2.95 5.29 4.24
C TYR A 357 -4.06 5.27 5.30
N GLY A 358 -4.47 4.09 5.74
CA GLY A 358 -5.58 3.89 6.68
C GLY A 358 -5.34 4.57 8.02
N PHE A 359 -4.17 4.36 8.64
CA PHE A 359 -3.84 4.97 9.93
C PHE A 359 -3.70 6.49 9.89
N SER A 360 -3.52 7.04 8.73
CA SER A 360 -3.20 8.44 8.61
C SER A 360 -4.31 9.29 7.99
N ASN A 361 -5.29 8.70 7.30
CA ASN A 361 -6.43 9.42 6.74
C ASN A 361 -7.60 9.47 7.74
N GLY A 362 -7.93 10.69 8.24
CA GLY A 362 -9.00 10.86 9.22
C GLY A 362 -10.40 10.50 8.71
N GLN A 363 -10.68 10.68 7.41
CA GLN A 363 -11.96 10.29 6.82
C GLN A 363 -12.05 8.76 6.72
N PHE A 364 -10.96 8.11 6.33
CA PHE A 364 -10.86 6.65 6.29
C PHE A 364 -11.09 6.06 7.67
N LYS A 365 -10.41 6.59 8.71
CA LYS A 365 -10.63 6.15 10.10
C LYS A 365 -12.09 6.26 10.54
N GLN A 366 -12.76 7.37 10.22
CA GLN A 366 -14.16 7.57 10.60
C GLN A 366 -15.06 6.52 9.94
N GLU A 367 -14.88 6.25 8.65
CA GLU A 367 -15.66 5.23 7.95
C GLU A 367 -15.32 3.81 8.44
N PHE A 368 -14.06 3.54 8.73
CA PHE A 368 -13.62 2.28 9.34
C PHE A 368 -14.28 2.03 10.69
N TYR A 369 -14.26 3.03 11.60
CA TYR A 369 -14.94 2.91 12.90
C TYR A 369 -16.44 2.72 12.77
N LYS A 370 -17.11 3.40 11.83
CA LYS A 370 -18.54 3.20 11.57
C LYS A 370 -18.85 1.77 11.13
N LEU A 371 -18.01 1.21 10.25
CA LEU A 371 -18.15 -0.19 9.80
C LEU A 371 -17.98 -1.15 10.98
N PHE A 372 -16.93 -0.95 11.77
CA PHE A 372 -16.61 -1.82 12.89
C PHE A 372 -17.71 -1.78 13.96
N ILE A 373 -18.14 -0.59 14.37
CA ILE A 373 -19.26 -0.44 15.31
C ILE A 373 -20.55 -1.01 14.73
N GLY A 374 -20.85 -0.76 13.43
CA GLY A 374 -22.03 -1.30 12.77
C GLY A 374 -22.07 -2.83 12.76
N VAL A 375 -20.93 -3.48 12.51
CA VAL A 375 -20.80 -4.95 12.54
C VAL A 375 -21.00 -5.48 13.97
N PHE A 376 -20.37 -4.86 14.97
CA PHE A 376 -20.52 -5.28 16.38
C PHE A 376 -21.94 -5.06 16.91
N CYS A 377 -22.59 -3.93 16.59
CA CYS A 377 -23.98 -3.67 17.00
C CYS A 377 -24.92 -4.69 16.34
N LYS A 378 -24.71 -5.02 15.06
CA LYS A 378 -25.53 -6.01 14.35
C LYS A 378 -25.32 -7.44 14.91
N ALA A 379 -24.07 -7.83 15.20
CA ALA A 379 -23.76 -9.10 15.84
C ALA A 379 -24.44 -9.23 17.21
N LYS A 380 -24.37 -8.17 18.04
CA LYS A 380 -25.01 -8.16 19.36
C LYS A 380 -26.55 -8.22 19.27
N SER A 381 -27.15 -7.62 18.25
CA SER A 381 -28.61 -7.71 18.03
C SER A 381 -29.05 -9.09 17.60
N ILE A 382 -28.29 -9.76 16.74
CA ILE A 382 -28.56 -11.14 16.29
C ILE A 382 -28.43 -12.12 17.47
N THR A 383 -27.39 -11.98 18.29
CA THR A 383 -27.20 -12.81 19.49
C THR A 383 -28.37 -12.64 20.46
N ARG A 384 -28.82 -11.39 20.69
CA ARG A 384 -29.96 -11.10 21.56
C ARG A 384 -31.29 -11.65 21.03
N GLN A 385 -31.47 -11.64 19.71
CA GLN A 385 -32.65 -12.16 19.06
C GLN A 385 -32.70 -13.71 19.13
N ASN A 386 -31.55 -14.37 18.96
CA ASN A 386 -31.43 -15.82 19.12
C ASN A 386 -31.64 -16.24 20.56
N THR A 387 -31.16 -15.51 21.57
CA THR A 387 -31.38 -15.78 22.98
C THR A 387 -32.86 -15.63 23.33
N ASN A 388 -33.55 -14.60 22.85
CA ASN A 388 -34.98 -14.41 23.06
C ASN A 388 -35.81 -15.51 22.38
N ASN A 389 -35.46 -15.90 21.16
CA ASN A 389 -36.16 -17.00 20.47
C ASN A 389 -35.97 -18.37 21.16
N ASN A 390 -34.79 -18.63 21.71
CA ASN A 390 -34.53 -19.86 22.47
C ASN A 390 -35.28 -19.86 23.82
N SER A 391 -35.33 -18.70 24.51
CA SER A 391 -36.12 -18.56 25.74
C SER A 391 -37.63 -18.70 25.48
N ALA A 392 -38.12 -18.15 24.36
CA ALA A 392 -39.54 -18.32 23.96
C ALA A 392 -39.88 -19.77 23.61
N LYS A 393 -39.00 -20.47 22.87
CA LYS A 393 -39.15 -21.91 22.58
C LYS A 393 -39.12 -22.77 23.84
N MET A 394 -38.28 -22.42 24.80
CA MET A 394 -38.19 -23.13 26.09
C MET A 394 -39.46 -22.91 26.96
N ALA A 395 -39.98 -21.69 26.98
CA ALA A 395 -41.23 -21.37 27.66
C ALA A 395 -42.46 -22.07 27.04
N VAL A 396 -42.50 -22.22 25.72
CA VAL A 396 -43.57 -22.98 25.02
C VAL A 396 -43.46 -24.47 25.35
N ARG A 397 -42.25 -25.05 25.36
CA ARG A 397 -42.06 -26.48 25.78
C ARG A 397 -42.48 -26.75 27.21
N ILE A 398 -42.24 -25.83 28.15
CA ILE A 398 -42.68 -25.98 29.55
C ILE A 398 -44.21 -25.91 29.65
N ASN A 399 -44.90 -25.05 28.84
CA ASN A 399 -46.34 -24.93 28.85
C ASN A 399 -47.09 -26.06 28.13
N THR A 400 -46.44 -26.75 27.17
CA THR A 400 -47.03 -27.86 26.42
C THR A 400 -46.84 -29.23 27.09
N GLY A 401 -46.09 -29.32 28.20
CA GLY A 401 -46.00 -30.54 29.01
C GLY A 401 -45.31 -31.73 28.33
N GLU A 402 -44.60 -31.54 27.22
CA GLU A 402 -43.80 -32.58 26.58
C GLU A 402 -42.51 -32.84 27.40
N SER A 403 -42.63 -33.72 28.40
CA SER A 403 -41.49 -34.40 28.99
C SER A 403 -41.20 -35.65 28.14
N GLU A 404 -40.04 -35.66 27.51
CA GLU A 404 -39.52 -36.90 26.92
C GLU A 404 -39.37 -37.94 28.05
N ALA A 405 -40.13 -39.04 27.90
CA ALA A 405 -39.93 -40.30 28.62
C ALA A 405 -38.86 -41.12 27.87
#